data_7817223084a455ee2e585874c5a9ed31
#
_entry.id   7817223084a455ee2e585874c5a9ed31
#
_cell.length_a   1.000
_cell.length_b   1.000
_cell.length_c   1.000
_cell.angle_alpha   90.00
_cell.angle_beta   90.00
_cell.angle_gamma   90.00
#
_symmetry.space_group_name_H-M   'P 1'
#
loop_
_entity.id
_entity.type
_entity.pdbx_description
1 polymer ?
#
loop_
_entity_poly.entity_id
_entity_poly.type
_entity_poly.pdbx_seq_one_letter_code
_entity_poly.pdbx_strand_id
1 'polypeptide(L)'
;KYGKSEVSFVLDGARSIQTLTENPMNTIEDIHAAFLKAISTDVIESPALDQLVSPEDQITIVISDMTRFWMRQDIICEELVRYLNEVIGIPFEHIVVLIGLGTHHKNTPADQKVLTGAYVYDHVAAVVDHDCDAPDLVDIGTTSYGTRVLINPLSIGRKVICIGGTVHHLMAGYGGVRKSIVIGIAGRETIRHNHAMALD
;
A
#
# COMPACT_ATOMS: atom_id res chain seq x y z
N LYS A 1 13.22 -13.48 -19.92
CA LYS A 1 12.68 -14.50 -18.98
C LYS A 1 11.17 -14.55 -19.06
N TYR A 2 10.59 -15.71 -18.84
CA TYR A 2 9.16 -15.91 -18.69
C TYR A 2 8.92 -16.80 -17.46
N GLY A 3 8.53 -16.17 -16.36
CA GLY A 3 8.52 -16.82 -15.05
C GLY A 3 9.93 -17.31 -14.66
N LYS A 4 10.09 -18.62 -14.42
CA LYS A 4 11.36 -19.24 -14.05
C LYS A 4 12.20 -19.73 -15.24
N SER A 5 11.70 -19.59 -16.47
CA SER A 5 12.33 -20.09 -17.69
C SER A 5 12.75 -18.95 -18.62
N GLU A 6 13.52 -19.30 -19.65
CA GLU A 6 13.81 -18.41 -20.77
C GLU A 6 13.01 -18.87 -21.98
N VAL A 7 12.44 -17.92 -22.70
CA VAL A 7 11.74 -18.14 -23.95
C VAL A 7 12.44 -17.33 -25.02
N SER A 8 12.85 -17.99 -26.09
CA SER A 8 13.39 -17.33 -27.27
C SER A 8 12.28 -17.16 -28.30
N PHE A 9 12.23 -16.01 -28.93
CA PHE A 9 11.31 -15.72 -30.03
C PHE A 9 12.02 -14.87 -31.08
N VAL A 10 11.51 -14.91 -32.30
CA VAL A 10 12.03 -14.12 -33.42
C VAL A 10 11.02 -13.02 -33.72
N LEU A 11 11.50 -11.81 -33.96
CA LEU A 11 10.69 -10.65 -34.35
C LEU A 11 10.78 -10.47 -35.87
N ASP A 12 10.12 -11.37 -36.59
CA ASP A 12 10.11 -11.32 -38.05
C ASP A 12 9.43 -10.03 -38.54
N GLY A 13 10.05 -9.35 -39.53
CA GLY A 13 9.52 -8.14 -40.11
C GLY A 13 9.70 -6.86 -39.26
N ALA A 14 10.33 -6.93 -38.11
CA ALA A 14 10.64 -5.74 -37.33
C ALA A 14 11.65 -4.84 -38.06
N ARG A 15 11.31 -3.57 -38.28
CA ARG A 15 12.22 -2.57 -38.89
C ARG A 15 13.24 -2.03 -37.90
N SER A 16 12.90 -1.99 -36.63
CA SER A 16 13.79 -1.61 -35.53
C SER A 16 13.35 -2.27 -34.24
N ILE A 17 14.29 -2.55 -33.37
CA ILE A 17 14.05 -3.06 -32.02
C ILE A 17 14.73 -2.11 -31.04
N GLN A 18 13.97 -1.61 -30.07
CA GLN A 18 14.49 -0.77 -28.99
C GLN A 18 14.24 -1.48 -27.65
N THR A 19 15.29 -1.68 -26.90
CA THR A 19 15.19 -2.19 -25.53
C THR A 19 15.09 -1.00 -24.58
N LEU A 20 13.98 -0.93 -23.83
CA LEU A 20 13.82 0.04 -22.76
C LEU A 20 14.33 -0.60 -21.47
N THR A 21 15.23 0.09 -20.81
CA THR A 21 15.78 -0.31 -19.50
C THR A 21 15.56 0.81 -18.50
N GLU A 22 15.52 0.43 -17.22
CA GLU A 22 15.46 1.41 -16.14
C GLU A 22 16.78 2.22 -16.08
N ASN A 23 16.67 3.47 -15.65
CA ASN A 23 17.85 4.23 -15.29
C ASN A 23 18.50 3.60 -14.04
N PRO A 24 19.83 3.50 -13.98
CA PRO A 24 20.50 3.02 -12.79
C PRO A 24 20.16 3.92 -11.59
N MET A 25 19.75 3.29 -10.48
CA MET A 25 19.49 3.97 -9.23
C MET A 25 20.48 3.48 -8.16
N ASN A 26 20.88 4.39 -7.29
CA ASN A 26 21.67 4.02 -6.13
C ASN A 26 20.81 3.22 -5.16
N THR A 27 21.39 2.18 -4.58
CA THR A 27 20.75 1.43 -3.49
C THR A 27 20.78 2.26 -2.20
N ILE A 28 19.76 2.10 -1.38
CA ILE A 28 19.72 2.66 -0.03
C ILE A 28 20.56 1.73 0.85
N GLU A 29 21.68 2.21 1.36
CA GLU A 29 22.60 1.42 2.18
C GLU A 29 22.11 1.30 3.63
N ASP A 30 21.56 2.40 4.18
CA ASP A 30 21.00 2.46 5.53
C ASP A 30 19.49 2.79 5.44
N ILE A 31 18.68 1.74 5.54
CA ILE A 31 17.21 1.85 5.44
C ILE A 31 16.64 2.62 6.63
N HIS A 32 17.16 2.37 7.84
CA HIS A 32 16.69 3.04 9.05
C HIS A 32 16.91 4.57 8.97
N ALA A 33 18.13 4.99 8.63
CA ALA A 33 18.43 6.42 8.46
C ALA A 33 17.60 7.07 7.35
N ALA A 34 17.41 6.36 6.23
CA ALA A 34 16.58 6.84 5.13
C ALA A 34 15.10 6.95 5.53
N PHE A 35 14.58 5.98 6.28
CA PHE A 35 13.22 6.02 6.81
C PHE A 35 13.04 7.21 7.76
N LEU A 36 13.91 7.39 8.77
CA LEU A 36 13.82 8.51 9.69
C LEU A 36 13.85 9.85 8.97
N LYS A 37 14.71 10.00 7.98
CA LYS A 37 14.80 11.21 7.16
C LYS A 37 13.50 11.46 6.39
N ALA A 38 12.92 10.43 5.78
CA ALA A 38 11.70 10.53 4.99
C ALA A 38 10.47 10.96 5.81
N ILE A 39 10.40 10.58 7.10
CA ILE A 39 9.28 10.93 7.98
C ILE A 39 9.49 12.23 8.77
N SER A 40 10.69 12.81 8.73
CA SER A 40 11.03 14.01 9.53
C SER A 40 11.42 15.22 8.68
N THR A 41 12.52 15.14 7.93
CA THR A 41 13.11 16.29 7.21
C THR A 41 12.85 16.32 5.72
N ASP A 42 12.68 15.16 5.09
CA ASP A 42 12.40 15.04 3.64
C ASP A 42 10.90 14.89 3.35
N VAL A 43 10.06 15.37 4.25
CA VAL A 43 8.60 15.39 4.05
C VAL A 43 8.22 16.33 2.90
N ILE A 44 7.21 15.96 2.12
CA ILE A 44 6.74 16.73 0.97
C ILE A 44 5.39 17.36 1.32
N GLU A 45 5.33 18.69 1.37
CA GLU A 45 4.12 19.49 1.65
C GLU A 45 3.33 19.03 2.89
N SER A 46 4.06 18.57 3.93
CA SER A 46 3.47 17.99 5.14
C SER A 46 4.36 18.34 6.36
N PRO A 47 3.79 18.40 7.57
CA PRO A 47 4.57 18.30 8.80
C PRO A 47 5.26 16.93 8.93
N ALA A 48 6.25 16.83 9.82
CA ALA A 48 6.87 15.58 10.19
C ALA A 48 5.85 14.63 10.85
N LEU A 49 6.11 13.32 10.82
CA LEU A 49 5.17 12.31 11.30
C LEU A 49 4.83 12.47 12.79
N ASP A 50 5.81 12.82 13.63
CA ASP A 50 5.65 13.07 15.06
C ASP A 50 4.73 14.28 15.39
N GLN A 51 4.50 15.16 14.40
CA GLN A 51 3.56 16.27 14.52
C GLN A 51 2.13 15.90 14.04
N LEU A 52 1.98 14.74 13.42
CA LEU A 52 0.72 14.27 12.85
C LEU A 52 0.03 13.22 13.72
N VAL A 53 0.78 12.53 14.58
CA VAL A 53 0.28 11.44 15.44
C VAL A 53 0.66 11.66 16.89
N SER A 54 -0.14 11.11 17.80
CA SER A 54 0.05 11.18 19.26
C SER A 54 -0.11 9.80 19.88
N PRO A 55 0.33 9.59 21.15
CA PRO A 55 0.24 8.28 21.82
C PRO A 55 -1.19 7.72 21.93
N GLU A 56 -2.20 8.59 21.92
CA GLU A 56 -3.61 8.21 22.06
C GLU A 56 -4.26 7.80 20.74
N ASP A 57 -3.60 8.05 19.61
CA ASP A 57 -4.17 7.80 18.30
C ASP A 57 -4.33 6.30 18.02
N GLN A 58 -5.42 5.98 17.36
CA GLN A 58 -5.64 4.68 16.72
C GLN A 58 -5.07 4.73 15.30
N ILE A 59 -4.19 3.79 14.95
CA ILE A 59 -3.48 3.79 13.67
C ILE A 59 -3.94 2.63 12.80
N THR A 60 -4.21 2.92 11.54
CA THR A 60 -4.35 1.90 10.50
C THR A 60 -3.22 2.08 9.48
N ILE A 61 -2.35 1.09 9.39
CA ILE A 61 -1.30 1.03 8.37
C ILE A 61 -1.85 0.27 7.17
N VAL A 62 -1.94 0.92 6.02
CA VAL A 62 -2.40 0.29 4.78
C VAL A 62 -1.19 -0.10 3.93
N ILE A 63 -1.11 -1.39 3.60
CA ILE A 63 -0.06 -1.96 2.74
C ILE A 63 -0.67 -2.65 1.52
N SER A 64 0.14 -2.93 0.51
CA SER A 64 -0.27 -3.70 -0.67
C SER A 64 -0.21 -5.21 -0.42
N ASP A 65 -0.84 -5.99 -1.30
CA ASP A 65 -0.85 -7.46 -1.28
C ASP A 65 0.43 -8.11 -1.85
N MET A 66 0.44 -9.45 -1.87
CA MET A 66 1.59 -10.26 -2.35
C MET A 66 2.00 -9.95 -3.80
N THR A 67 1.10 -9.46 -4.65
CA THR A 67 1.46 -9.09 -6.03
C THR A 67 2.45 -7.94 -6.11
N ARG A 68 2.61 -7.18 -5.01
CA ARG A 68 3.52 -6.05 -4.88
C ARG A 68 4.60 -6.22 -3.82
N PHE A 69 4.81 -7.44 -3.33
CA PHE A 69 5.84 -7.75 -2.32
C PHE A 69 7.28 -7.43 -2.79
N TRP A 70 7.50 -7.34 -4.08
CA TRP A 70 8.76 -6.88 -4.65
C TRP A 70 9.21 -5.48 -4.15
N MET A 71 8.26 -4.65 -3.66
CA MET A 71 8.56 -3.34 -3.04
C MET A 71 9.16 -3.45 -1.64
N ARG A 72 9.25 -4.66 -1.06
CA ARG A 72 9.78 -4.91 0.28
C ARG A 72 9.17 -4.01 1.35
N GLN A 73 7.85 -3.86 1.27
CA GLN A 73 7.07 -3.07 2.22
C GLN A 73 7.12 -3.61 3.66
N ASP A 74 7.45 -4.89 3.83
CA ASP A 74 7.71 -5.54 5.11
C ASP A 74 8.74 -4.79 5.95
N ILE A 75 9.84 -4.37 5.34
CA ILE A 75 10.92 -3.65 6.01
C ILE A 75 10.44 -2.27 6.49
N ILE A 76 9.79 -1.51 5.62
CA ILE A 76 9.28 -0.18 5.98
C ILE A 76 8.12 -0.26 7.00
N CYS A 77 7.33 -1.32 6.94
CA CYS A 77 6.26 -1.56 7.92
C CYS A 77 6.84 -1.79 9.33
N GLU A 78 7.91 -2.56 9.44
CA GLU A 78 8.60 -2.78 10.71
C GLU A 78 9.21 -1.48 11.24
N GLU A 79 9.93 -0.71 10.43
CA GLU A 79 10.48 0.59 10.81
C GLU A 79 9.39 1.54 11.33
N LEU A 80 8.26 1.59 10.63
CA LEU A 80 7.14 2.43 11.02
C LEU A 80 6.51 1.99 12.34
N VAL A 81 6.25 0.69 12.53
CA VAL A 81 5.64 0.17 13.77
C VAL A 81 6.56 0.38 14.96
N ARG A 82 7.87 0.17 14.80
CA ARG A 82 8.86 0.48 15.85
C ARG A 82 8.86 1.97 16.18
N TYR A 83 8.90 2.84 15.19
CA TYR A 83 8.87 4.27 15.41
C TYR A 83 7.60 4.73 16.14
N LEU A 84 6.43 4.25 15.72
CA LEU A 84 5.16 4.58 16.36
C LEU A 84 5.11 4.12 17.82
N ASN A 85 5.63 2.93 18.13
CA ASN A 85 5.60 2.39 19.48
C ASN A 85 6.74 2.93 20.35
N GLU A 86 8.00 2.83 19.89
CA GLU A 86 9.19 3.11 20.71
C GLU A 86 9.48 4.62 20.83
N VAL A 87 9.15 5.42 19.81
CA VAL A 87 9.45 6.87 19.77
C VAL A 87 8.22 7.71 20.10
N ILE A 88 7.08 7.44 19.45
CA ILE A 88 5.83 8.19 19.71
C ILE A 88 5.12 7.69 20.97
N GLY A 89 5.26 6.40 21.31
CA GLY A 89 4.60 5.80 22.49
C GLY A 89 3.20 5.27 22.20
N ILE A 90 2.85 5.00 20.94
CA ILE A 90 1.56 4.41 20.57
C ILE A 90 1.56 2.93 20.98
N PRO A 91 0.63 2.45 21.81
CA PRO A 91 0.53 1.04 22.16
C PRO A 91 0.27 0.15 20.95
N PHE A 92 0.82 -1.07 20.93
CA PHE A 92 0.62 -2.00 19.82
C PHE A 92 -0.86 -2.35 19.57
N GLU A 93 -1.66 -2.39 20.64
CA GLU A 93 -3.12 -2.59 20.57
C GLU A 93 -3.89 -1.48 19.84
N HIS A 94 -3.26 -0.32 19.63
CA HIS A 94 -3.81 0.76 18.84
C HIS A 94 -3.45 0.65 17.34
N ILE A 95 -2.54 -0.24 16.96
CA ILE A 95 -2.03 -0.36 15.59
C ILE A 95 -2.65 -1.58 14.90
N VAL A 96 -3.28 -1.35 13.75
CA VAL A 96 -3.79 -2.40 12.85
C VAL A 96 -3.11 -2.25 11.50
N VAL A 97 -2.71 -3.38 10.90
CA VAL A 97 -2.26 -3.42 9.51
C VAL A 97 -3.40 -3.93 8.63
N LEU A 98 -3.81 -3.13 7.67
CA LEU A 98 -4.85 -3.44 6.69
C LEU A 98 -4.20 -3.70 5.32
N ILE A 99 -4.32 -4.93 4.82
CA ILE A 99 -3.80 -5.30 3.50
C ILE A 99 -4.84 -4.93 2.45
N GLY A 100 -4.51 -3.98 1.60
CA GLY A 100 -5.38 -3.47 0.54
C GLY A 100 -5.42 -4.40 -0.66
N LEU A 101 -6.33 -5.37 -0.65
CA LEU A 101 -6.50 -6.36 -1.71
C LEU A 101 -7.23 -5.83 -2.94
N GLY A 102 -8.08 -4.81 -2.79
CA GLY A 102 -9.04 -4.46 -3.83
C GLY A 102 -9.92 -5.68 -4.14
N THR A 103 -9.83 -6.19 -5.38
CA THR A 103 -10.56 -7.39 -5.83
C THR A 103 -9.68 -8.64 -5.90
N HIS A 104 -8.47 -8.61 -5.37
CA HIS A 104 -7.55 -9.74 -5.35
C HIS A 104 -7.95 -10.79 -4.31
N HIS A 105 -7.31 -11.97 -4.38
CA HIS A 105 -7.57 -13.06 -3.45
C HIS A 105 -7.03 -12.76 -2.05
N LYS A 106 -7.70 -13.30 -1.04
CA LYS A 106 -7.26 -13.25 0.37
C LYS A 106 -5.92 -13.97 0.56
N ASN A 107 -5.14 -13.44 1.48
CA ASN A 107 -3.88 -14.04 1.89
C ASN A 107 -4.10 -15.17 2.90
N THR A 108 -3.17 -16.11 2.98
CA THR A 108 -3.07 -16.99 4.13
C THR A 108 -2.40 -16.26 5.30
N PRO A 109 -2.53 -16.76 6.55
CA PRO A 109 -1.78 -16.21 7.69
C PRO A 109 -0.27 -16.18 7.47
N ALA A 110 0.27 -17.16 6.73
CA ALA A 110 1.68 -17.19 6.35
C ALA A 110 2.04 -16.06 5.39
N ASP A 111 1.19 -15.77 4.41
CA ASP A 111 1.38 -14.66 3.47
C ASP A 111 1.29 -13.31 4.20
N GLN A 112 0.33 -13.15 5.12
CA GLN A 112 0.21 -11.94 5.94
C GLN A 112 1.48 -11.70 6.76
N LYS A 113 2.03 -12.76 7.37
CA LYS A 113 3.30 -12.68 8.13
C LYS A 113 4.50 -12.32 7.23
N VAL A 114 4.53 -12.81 5.99
CA VAL A 114 5.55 -12.41 5.01
C VAL A 114 5.40 -10.95 4.60
N LEU A 115 4.17 -10.50 4.35
CA LEU A 115 3.87 -9.13 3.90
C LEU A 115 4.20 -8.04 4.92
N THR A 116 4.02 -8.35 6.20
CA THR A 116 4.22 -7.39 7.30
C THR A 116 5.56 -7.53 8.00
N GLY A 117 6.24 -8.67 7.81
CA GLY A 117 7.36 -9.08 8.64
C GLY A 117 6.90 -9.74 9.96
N ALA A 118 7.72 -10.64 10.48
CA ALA A 118 7.38 -11.40 11.69
C ALA A 118 7.15 -10.49 12.91
N TYR A 119 7.99 -9.48 13.07
CA TYR A 119 7.88 -8.55 14.20
C TYR A 119 6.52 -7.85 14.21
N VAL A 120 6.12 -7.25 13.11
CA VAL A 120 4.84 -6.55 13.01
C VAL A 120 3.67 -7.52 13.24
N TYR A 121 3.68 -8.67 12.55
CA TYR A 121 2.63 -9.67 12.65
C TYR A 121 2.40 -10.15 14.10
N ASP A 122 3.47 -10.31 14.87
CA ASP A 122 3.41 -10.87 16.22
C ASP A 122 3.11 -9.80 17.31
N HIS A 123 3.17 -8.48 16.99
CA HIS A 123 3.01 -7.40 18.00
C HIS A 123 1.75 -6.55 17.82
N VAL A 124 1.37 -6.18 16.59
CA VAL A 124 0.23 -5.29 16.38
C VAL A 124 -1.11 -5.94 16.76
N ALA A 125 -2.13 -5.12 17.00
CA ALA A 125 -3.45 -5.61 17.39
C ALA A 125 -4.05 -6.60 16.39
N ALA A 126 -3.88 -6.35 15.10
CA ALA A 126 -4.33 -7.26 14.04
C ALA A 126 -3.65 -6.97 12.70
N VAL A 127 -3.51 -8.01 11.89
CA VAL A 127 -3.23 -7.93 10.44
C VAL A 127 -4.47 -8.45 9.72
N VAL A 128 -5.11 -7.60 8.91
CA VAL A 128 -6.43 -7.86 8.32
C VAL A 128 -6.37 -7.71 6.81
N ASP A 129 -6.91 -8.67 6.09
CA ASP A 129 -7.17 -8.55 4.67
C ASP A 129 -8.43 -7.72 4.42
N HIS A 130 -8.35 -6.75 3.53
CA HIS A 130 -9.55 -6.07 3.04
C HIS A 130 -10.44 -7.03 2.25
N ASP A 131 -11.76 -6.89 2.44
CA ASP A 131 -12.77 -7.58 1.63
C ASP A 131 -13.66 -6.53 0.95
N CYS A 132 -13.57 -6.43 -0.38
CA CYS A 132 -14.35 -5.46 -1.15
C CYS A 132 -15.85 -5.76 -1.20
N ASP A 133 -16.28 -6.94 -0.75
CA ASP A 133 -17.67 -7.39 -0.67
C ASP A 133 -18.16 -7.46 0.78
N ALA A 134 -17.38 -6.97 1.74
CA ALA A 134 -17.79 -6.99 3.15
C ALA A 134 -19.07 -6.18 3.38
N PRO A 135 -20.01 -6.67 4.21
CA PRO A 135 -21.29 -6.02 4.42
C PRO A 135 -21.21 -4.76 5.29
N ASP A 136 -20.10 -4.55 5.96
CA ASP A 136 -19.84 -3.45 6.90
C ASP A 136 -19.05 -2.29 6.30
N LEU A 137 -18.85 -2.27 4.98
CA LEU A 137 -18.20 -1.16 4.30
C LEU A 137 -18.98 0.14 4.55
N VAL A 138 -18.24 1.20 4.86
CA VAL A 138 -18.81 2.52 5.20
C VAL A 138 -18.99 3.34 3.94
N ASP A 139 -20.21 3.84 3.72
CA ASP A 139 -20.49 4.81 2.66
C ASP A 139 -20.05 6.22 3.12
N ILE A 140 -19.07 6.80 2.43
CA ILE A 140 -18.57 8.15 2.72
C ILE A 140 -19.01 9.20 1.69
N GLY A 141 -19.99 8.85 0.84
CA GLY A 141 -20.62 9.75 -0.12
C GLY A 141 -20.26 9.46 -1.57
N THR A 142 -20.54 10.42 -2.44
CA THR A 142 -20.37 10.28 -3.89
C THR A 142 -19.46 11.38 -4.42
N THR A 143 -18.52 11.02 -5.28
CA THR A 143 -17.61 11.96 -5.93
C THR A 143 -18.34 12.81 -6.97
N SER A 144 -17.70 13.89 -7.45
CA SER A 144 -18.21 14.73 -8.55
C SER A 144 -18.39 13.97 -9.87
N TYR A 145 -17.73 12.82 -10.02
CA TYR A 145 -17.87 11.91 -11.18
C TYR A 145 -18.95 10.83 -10.96
N GLY A 146 -19.76 10.94 -9.91
CA GLY A 146 -20.84 9.99 -9.64
C GLY A 146 -20.40 8.67 -9.01
N THR A 147 -19.13 8.52 -8.60
CA THR A 147 -18.65 7.31 -7.92
C THR A 147 -19.12 7.31 -6.47
N ARG A 148 -19.97 6.36 -6.10
CA ARG A 148 -20.30 6.07 -4.70
C ARG A 148 -19.07 5.45 -4.01
N VAL A 149 -18.65 6.00 -2.88
CA VAL A 149 -17.43 5.59 -2.18
C VAL A 149 -17.78 4.76 -0.96
N LEU A 150 -17.60 3.46 -1.09
CA LEU A 150 -17.65 2.49 0.02
C LEU A 150 -16.21 2.19 0.43
N ILE A 151 -15.89 2.26 1.72
CA ILE A 151 -14.53 2.09 2.22
C ILE A 151 -14.50 1.18 3.47
N ASN A 152 -13.35 0.55 3.71
CA ASN A 152 -13.14 -0.31 4.87
C ASN A 152 -13.31 0.47 6.18
N PRO A 153 -14.09 -0.04 7.17
CA PRO A 153 -14.35 0.65 8.43
C PRO A 153 -13.07 0.94 9.25
N LEU A 154 -12.00 0.16 9.10
CA LEU A 154 -10.73 0.42 9.77
C LEU A 154 -10.02 1.70 9.31
N SER A 155 -10.51 2.36 8.25
CA SER A 155 -10.02 3.66 7.83
C SER A 155 -10.80 4.84 8.42
N ILE A 156 -11.87 4.59 9.17
CA ILE A 156 -12.76 5.62 9.72
C ILE A 156 -12.45 5.87 11.20
N GLY A 157 -12.29 7.15 11.56
CA GLY A 157 -12.00 7.54 12.94
C GLY A 157 -10.61 7.17 13.44
N ARG A 158 -9.71 6.80 12.53
CA ARG A 158 -8.32 6.41 12.82
C ARG A 158 -7.36 7.24 11.97
N LYS A 159 -6.12 7.37 12.39
CA LYS A 159 -5.05 7.91 11.53
C LYS A 159 -4.64 6.81 10.54
N VAL A 160 -4.69 7.11 9.26
CA VAL A 160 -4.35 6.16 8.20
C VAL A 160 -2.97 6.51 7.63
N ILE A 161 -2.03 5.57 7.73
CA ILE A 161 -0.69 5.68 7.16
C ILE A 161 -0.54 4.62 6.07
N CYS A 162 -0.21 5.04 4.86
CA CYS A 162 -0.08 4.12 3.73
C CYS A 162 1.38 3.89 3.37
N ILE A 163 1.76 2.63 3.18
CA ILE A 163 3.07 2.23 2.66
C ILE A 163 2.89 1.68 1.25
N GLY A 164 3.66 2.20 0.30
CA GLY A 164 3.59 1.70 -1.08
C GLY A 164 4.60 2.37 -2.00
N GLY A 165 5.00 1.66 -3.05
CA GLY A 165 5.86 2.17 -4.11
C GLY A 165 5.07 2.89 -5.20
N THR A 166 5.60 3.99 -5.69
CA THR A 166 4.98 4.75 -6.77
C THR A 166 5.52 4.26 -8.12
N VAL A 167 4.63 3.72 -8.94
CA VAL A 167 4.92 3.28 -10.31
C VAL A 167 3.81 3.75 -11.25
N HIS A 168 4.10 3.90 -12.53
CA HIS A 168 3.09 4.19 -13.53
C HIS A 168 2.04 3.08 -13.60
N HIS A 169 0.78 3.46 -13.73
CA HIS A 169 -0.35 2.53 -13.82
C HIS A 169 -1.30 2.96 -14.93
N LEU A 170 -1.59 2.05 -15.86
CA LEU A 170 -2.33 2.34 -17.09
C LEU A 170 -3.75 2.89 -16.87
N MET A 171 -4.43 2.53 -15.76
CA MET A 171 -5.81 2.97 -15.48
C MET A 171 -5.90 4.04 -14.38
N ALA A 172 -4.97 4.04 -13.43
CA ALA A 172 -5.02 4.92 -12.26
C ALA A 172 -3.98 6.06 -12.32
N GLY A 173 -3.26 6.21 -13.43
CA GLY A 173 -2.14 7.12 -13.59
C GLY A 173 -0.89 6.64 -12.84
N TYR A 174 -0.99 6.52 -11.54
CA TYR A 174 0.08 6.01 -10.69
C TYR A 174 -0.45 4.94 -9.72
N GLY A 175 0.34 3.89 -9.51
CA GLY A 175 0.22 3.00 -8.35
C GLY A 175 0.69 3.72 -7.09
N GLY A 176 0.62 3.03 -5.95
CA GLY A 176 1.07 3.57 -4.66
C GLY A 176 -0.08 4.05 -3.78
N VAL A 177 0.22 4.95 -2.86
CA VAL A 177 -0.60 5.28 -1.70
C VAL A 177 -2.06 5.66 -2.02
N ARG A 178 -2.30 6.54 -2.99
CA ARG A 178 -3.66 6.93 -3.37
C ARG A 178 -4.46 5.73 -3.88
N LYS A 179 -3.84 4.86 -4.67
CA LYS A 179 -4.47 3.65 -5.17
C LYS A 179 -4.75 2.65 -4.05
N SER A 180 -3.90 2.59 -3.04
CA SER A 180 -4.13 1.74 -1.86
C SER A 180 -5.41 2.12 -1.11
N ILE A 181 -5.77 3.40 -1.09
CA ILE A 181 -7.04 3.87 -0.51
C ILE A 181 -8.20 3.67 -1.50
N VAL A 182 -8.13 4.29 -2.68
CA VAL A 182 -9.29 4.39 -3.62
C VAL A 182 -9.68 3.03 -4.18
N ILE A 183 -8.72 2.11 -4.31
CA ILE A 183 -8.93 0.77 -4.87
C ILE A 183 -8.64 -0.30 -3.81
N GLY A 184 -7.52 -0.18 -3.10
CA GLY A 184 -7.02 -1.24 -2.22
C GLY A 184 -7.96 -1.58 -1.08
N ILE A 185 -8.61 -0.59 -0.48
CA ILE A 185 -9.52 -0.76 0.67
C ILE A 185 -10.96 -0.30 0.38
N ALA A 186 -11.30 -0.14 -0.89
CA ALA A 186 -12.64 0.28 -1.33
C ALA A 186 -13.56 -0.89 -1.69
N GLY A 187 -14.85 -0.65 -1.63
CA GLY A 187 -15.87 -1.63 -2.04
C GLY A 187 -15.87 -1.91 -3.55
N ARG A 188 -16.33 -3.10 -3.94
CA ARG A 188 -16.37 -3.55 -5.34
C ARG A 188 -17.10 -2.57 -6.27
N GLU A 189 -18.20 -1.99 -5.83
CA GLU A 189 -18.95 -0.99 -6.59
C GLU A 189 -18.08 0.23 -6.91
N THR A 190 -17.40 0.77 -5.90
CA THR A 190 -16.47 1.90 -6.03
C THR A 190 -15.35 1.59 -7.02
N ILE A 191 -14.73 0.40 -6.88
CA ILE A 191 -13.63 -0.04 -7.75
C ILE A 191 -14.10 -0.15 -9.21
N ARG A 192 -15.25 -0.80 -9.44
CA ARG A 192 -15.80 -0.97 -10.79
C ARG A 192 -16.09 0.35 -11.48
N HIS A 193 -16.75 1.27 -10.78
CA HIS A 193 -17.07 2.60 -11.33
C HIS A 193 -15.79 3.40 -11.65
N ASN A 194 -14.82 3.41 -10.72
CA ASN A 194 -13.54 4.08 -10.94
C ASN A 194 -12.78 3.51 -12.17
N HIS A 195 -12.73 2.19 -12.30
CA HIS A 195 -12.00 1.55 -13.41
C HIS A 195 -12.73 1.71 -14.75
N ALA A 196 -14.05 1.81 -14.75
CA ALA A 196 -14.83 2.04 -15.96
C ALA A 196 -14.52 3.40 -16.61
N MET A 197 -14.10 4.41 -15.83
CA MET A 197 -13.69 5.72 -16.38
C MET A 197 -12.48 5.65 -17.32
N ALA A 198 -11.72 4.57 -17.32
CA ALA A 198 -10.60 4.36 -18.24
C ALA A 198 -11.06 3.90 -19.65
N LEU A 199 -12.36 3.67 -19.84
CA LEU A 199 -12.95 3.24 -21.12
C LEU A 199 -13.51 4.43 -21.94
N ASP A 200 -13.61 5.60 -21.35
CA ASP A 200 -14.03 6.86 -21.96
C ASP A 200 -12.81 7.64 -22.49
#